data_5a95405795526b3f0f5b033dbceea606
#
_entry.id   5a95405795526b3f0f5b033dbceea606
#
_cell.length_a   1.000
_cell.length_b   1.000
_cell.length_c   1.000
_cell.angle_alpha   90.00
_cell.angle_beta   90.00
_cell.angle_gamma   90.00
#
_symmetry.space_group_name_H-M   'P 1'
#
loop_
_entity.id
_entity.type
_entity.pdbx_description
1 polymer ?
#
loop_
_entity_poly.entity_id
_entity_poly.type
_entity_poly.pdbx_seq_one_letter_code
_entity_poly.pdbx_strand_id
1 'polypeptide(L)'
;MMTKLTLIAGNDEVLTDAPFIGRHLIGGVWRDSADSQTFDRVSPSHKIVVSRSALGGIAETDAAIAAARAAFNAGLWSRISGKARAAVLLRVADLIEDNVERMARLETLESGKPISQSRGEVSGAADLWRYAASLARTLHGDSHNTLGPDMLGVVLKEPIGVVSIITPWNFPFWILSQKLPFALAAGCTCVVKPSELTPSTTAMLGDLLGQAGLPAGVVNIVLGYGDPVGARMVSHADVDMITFTGSTGVGKAIAASAAGALKKVALELGGKNPQVIFPDADLESAADAVTFGIYFNAGECCNSGSRIIVHEDIAEAFITRVVELSGQVAFGDPLNEATQVGAIISDAHLAKIDGYVQDAVAAGATVHLGGSDLQVPGLLGKYYQPTVISNVTPDMPIAREEVFGPVLAVLTFRTADEAIALANDSTFGLSAGVWSENIHTCLDFARRVQAGTIWTNTWMDGFPEMTFGGMKQSGSGREIGPYGLDEFLEVKTVAMRVGRTRAPWVKTR
;
A
#
# COMPACT_ATOMS: atom_id res chain seq x y z
N MET A 1 19.48 12.73 30.80
CA MET A 1 18.68 11.69 31.49
C MET A 1 18.33 10.65 30.44
N MET A 2 18.69 9.37 30.60
CA MET A 2 18.24 8.35 29.63
C MET A 2 16.71 8.24 29.73
N THR A 3 16.01 8.52 28.67
CA THR A 3 14.56 8.38 28.60
C THR A 3 14.22 6.89 28.74
N LYS A 4 13.48 6.51 29.78
CA LYS A 4 13.12 5.12 30.02
C LYS A 4 11.95 4.78 29.09
N LEU A 5 12.20 3.92 28.10
CA LEU A 5 11.16 3.47 27.16
C LEU A 5 10.04 2.71 27.87
N THR A 6 8.83 2.86 27.39
CA THR A 6 7.66 2.08 27.84
C THR A 6 7.65 0.74 27.14
N LEU A 7 7.85 -0.37 27.88
CA LEU A 7 7.86 -1.72 27.36
C LEU A 7 6.68 -2.53 27.88
N ILE A 8 5.94 -3.16 26.96
CA ILE A 8 4.81 -4.06 27.24
C ILE A 8 5.30 -5.50 27.07
N ALA A 9 5.38 -6.24 28.18
CA ALA A 9 5.86 -7.62 28.19
C ALA A 9 4.93 -8.56 27.42
N GLY A 10 5.49 -9.63 26.86
CA GLY A 10 4.73 -10.70 26.21
C GLY A 10 3.86 -11.48 27.20
N ASN A 11 2.72 -11.95 26.71
CA ASN A 11 1.82 -12.84 27.44
C ASN A 11 1.68 -14.17 26.72
N ASP A 12 2.18 -15.26 27.33
CA ASP A 12 2.21 -16.60 26.74
C ASP A 12 0.82 -17.29 26.67
N GLU A 13 -0.19 -16.78 27.38
CA GLU A 13 -1.51 -17.44 27.48
C GLU A 13 -2.35 -17.40 26.20
N VAL A 14 -1.95 -16.62 25.19
CA VAL A 14 -2.79 -16.27 24.03
C VAL A 14 -2.48 -17.09 22.76
N LEU A 15 -1.51 -18.01 22.80
CA LEU A 15 -0.88 -18.54 21.58
C LEU A 15 -1.19 -20.02 21.28
N THR A 16 -2.33 -20.55 21.76
CA THR A 16 -2.66 -21.99 21.68
C THR A 16 -3.41 -22.43 20.42
N ASP A 17 -3.73 -21.53 19.50
CA ASP A 17 -4.49 -21.86 18.29
C ASP A 17 -3.62 -22.63 17.29
N ALA A 18 -4.23 -23.62 16.62
CA ALA A 18 -3.58 -24.30 15.50
C ALA A 18 -3.26 -23.31 14.37
N PRO A 19 -2.15 -23.50 13.63
CA PRO A 19 -1.81 -22.63 12.51
C PRO A 19 -2.95 -22.53 11.49
N PHE A 20 -3.16 -21.31 10.95
CA PHE A 20 -4.08 -21.12 9.84
C PHE A 20 -3.57 -21.88 8.60
N ILE A 21 -4.46 -22.60 7.91
CA ILE A 21 -4.11 -23.37 6.70
C ILE A 21 -4.51 -22.56 5.47
N GLY A 22 -3.50 -22.05 4.76
CA GLY A 22 -3.66 -21.32 3.50
C GLY A 22 -3.61 -22.27 2.30
N ARG A 23 -4.55 -22.13 1.36
CA ARG A 23 -4.60 -22.85 0.10
C ARG A 23 -4.71 -21.90 -1.09
N HIS A 24 -4.49 -22.40 -2.29
CA HIS A 24 -4.77 -21.64 -3.52
C HIS A 24 -6.26 -21.66 -3.81
N LEU A 25 -6.81 -20.51 -4.19
CA LEU A 25 -8.17 -20.41 -4.74
C LEU A 25 -8.08 -20.30 -6.26
N ILE A 26 -8.44 -21.36 -6.99
CA ILE A 26 -8.35 -21.40 -8.45
C ILE A 26 -9.66 -21.86 -9.04
N GLY A 27 -10.28 -21.03 -9.88
CA GLY A 27 -11.57 -21.34 -10.49
C GLY A 27 -12.70 -21.56 -9.48
N GLY A 28 -12.63 -20.89 -8.31
CA GLY A 28 -13.60 -21.03 -7.22
C GLY A 28 -13.41 -22.28 -6.35
N VAL A 29 -12.31 -23.02 -6.52
CA VAL A 29 -11.99 -24.24 -5.76
C VAL A 29 -10.69 -24.05 -4.99
N TRP A 30 -10.72 -24.38 -3.69
CA TRP A 30 -9.54 -24.44 -2.86
C TRP A 30 -8.68 -25.66 -3.20
N ARG A 31 -7.37 -25.45 -3.40
CA ARG A 31 -6.41 -26.47 -3.82
C ARG A 31 -5.13 -26.39 -3.01
N ASP A 32 -4.56 -27.54 -2.70
CA ASP A 32 -3.17 -27.65 -2.25
C ASP A 32 -2.24 -27.52 -3.46
N SER A 33 -0.94 -27.34 -3.22
CA SER A 33 0.09 -27.35 -4.28
C SER A 33 0.15 -28.73 -4.94
N ALA A 34 0.46 -28.78 -6.23
CA ALA A 34 0.53 -30.01 -7.01
C ALA A 34 1.57 -31.02 -6.44
N ASP A 35 2.65 -30.51 -5.87
CA ASP A 35 3.70 -31.29 -5.22
C ASP A 35 3.52 -31.43 -3.70
N SER A 36 2.39 -30.95 -3.16
CA SER A 36 2.05 -30.93 -1.73
C SER A 36 3.04 -30.14 -0.85
N GLN A 37 3.88 -29.27 -1.43
CA GLN A 37 4.77 -28.42 -0.67
C GLN A 37 4.03 -27.28 0.02
N THR A 38 4.55 -26.89 1.19
CA THR A 38 4.02 -25.79 2.00
C THR A 38 5.15 -24.91 2.51
N PHE A 39 4.81 -23.70 2.92
CA PHE A 39 5.69 -22.84 3.67
C PHE A 39 5.00 -22.34 4.94
N ASP A 40 5.79 -22.14 5.99
CA ASP A 40 5.30 -21.65 7.26
C ASP A 40 5.57 -20.15 7.40
N ARG A 41 4.59 -19.41 7.91
CA ARG A 41 4.81 -18.06 8.43
C ARG A 41 4.99 -18.13 9.94
N VAL A 42 6.12 -17.61 10.40
CA VAL A 42 6.47 -17.52 11.81
C VAL A 42 6.24 -16.08 12.29
N SER A 43 5.55 -15.91 13.42
CA SER A 43 5.35 -14.58 14.04
C SER A 43 6.69 -13.88 14.28
N PRO A 44 6.87 -12.63 13.84
CA PRO A 44 8.08 -11.88 14.10
C PRO A 44 8.26 -11.58 15.60
N SER A 45 7.18 -11.43 16.37
CA SER A 45 7.22 -11.11 17.79
C SER A 45 7.37 -12.36 18.68
N HIS A 46 6.55 -13.39 18.44
CA HIS A 46 6.41 -14.55 19.33
C HIS A 46 7.21 -15.78 18.86
N LYS A 47 7.68 -15.79 17.61
CA LYS A 47 8.43 -16.91 17.00
C LYS A 47 7.66 -18.25 16.96
N ILE A 48 6.32 -18.18 16.92
CA ILE A 48 5.44 -19.33 16.70
C ILE A 48 5.02 -19.42 15.23
N VAL A 49 4.64 -20.61 14.77
CA VAL A 49 4.05 -20.80 13.44
C VAL A 49 2.61 -20.30 13.47
N VAL A 50 2.32 -19.23 12.73
CA VAL A 50 1.00 -18.59 12.65
C VAL A 50 0.16 -19.22 11.55
N SER A 51 0.77 -19.45 10.40
CA SER A 51 0.10 -20.07 9.26
C SER A 51 1.02 -21.02 8.52
N ARG A 52 0.38 -22.01 7.87
CA ARG A 52 1.01 -22.94 6.93
C ARG A 52 0.26 -22.86 5.61
N SER A 53 0.94 -22.43 4.57
CA SER A 53 0.35 -22.15 3.29
C SER A 53 0.88 -23.06 2.19
N ALA A 54 0.02 -23.44 1.26
CA ALA A 54 0.40 -24.17 0.06
C ALA A 54 1.44 -23.33 -0.73
N LEU A 55 2.52 -23.97 -1.18
CA LEU A 55 3.59 -23.32 -1.94
C LEU A 55 3.28 -23.45 -3.45
N GLY A 56 2.82 -22.37 -4.05
CA GLY A 56 2.52 -22.32 -5.49
C GLY A 56 3.79 -22.20 -6.34
N GLY A 57 3.64 -22.71 -7.54
CA GLY A 57 4.63 -22.64 -8.62
C GLY A 57 4.03 -22.12 -9.92
N ILE A 58 4.71 -22.42 -11.03
CA ILE A 58 4.27 -22.03 -12.38
C ILE A 58 2.92 -22.68 -12.72
N ALA A 59 2.71 -23.95 -12.36
CA ALA A 59 1.50 -24.68 -12.72
C ALA A 59 0.23 -24.10 -12.08
N GLU A 60 0.27 -23.77 -10.79
CA GLU A 60 -0.83 -23.13 -10.07
C GLU A 60 -1.08 -21.72 -10.61
N THR A 61 -0.01 -20.99 -10.94
CA THR A 61 -0.10 -19.63 -11.50
C THR A 61 -0.78 -19.66 -12.87
N ASP A 62 -0.34 -20.56 -13.77
CA ASP A 62 -0.93 -20.71 -15.09
C ASP A 62 -2.40 -21.12 -15.01
N ALA A 63 -2.74 -22.05 -14.12
CA ALA A 63 -4.12 -22.49 -13.89
C ALA A 63 -5.01 -21.33 -13.37
N ALA A 64 -4.49 -20.47 -12.47
CA ALA A 64 -5.20 -19.32 -11.95
C ALA A 64 -5.44 -18.26 -13.04
N ILE A 65 -4.44 -17.98 -13.86
CA ILE A 65 -4.55 -17.03 -14.99
C ILE A 65 -5.53 -17.56 -16.02
N ALA A 66 -5.47 -18.85 -16.36
CA ALA A 66 -6.39 -19.48 -17.30
C ALA A 66 -7.84 -19.39 -16.79
N ALA A 67 -8.08 -19.63 -15.50
CA ALA A 67 -9.39 -19.50 -14.89
C ALA A 67 -9.92 -18.05 -14.94
N ALA A 68 -9.06 -17.06 -14.64
CA ALA A 68 -9.40 -15.63 -14.74
C ALA A 68 -9.73 -15.25 -16.18
N ARG A 69 -8.93 -15.67 -17.16
CA ARG A 69 -9.15 -15.40 -18.58
C ARG A 69 -10.45 -16.04 -19.11
N ALA A 70 -10.73 -17.29 -18.69
CA ALA A 70 -11.98 -17.97 -19.04
C ALA A 70 -13.20 -17.24 -18.49
N ALA A 71 -13.16 -16.81 -17.22
CA ALA A 71 -14.25 -16.06 -16.57
C ALA A 71 -14.47 -14.70 -17.25
N PHE A 72 -13.39 -13.98 -17.63
CA PHE A 72 -13.48 -12.72 -18.36
C PHE A 72 -14.10 -12.90 -19.73
N ASN A 73 -13.61 -13.84 -20.54
CA ASN A 73 -14.10 -14.11 -21.90
C ASN A 73 -15.57 -14.56 -21.90
N ALA A 74 -16.00 -15.34 -20.91
CA ALA A 74 -17.40 -15.73 -20.72
C ALA A 74 -18.28 -14.56 -20.30
N GLY A 75 -17.70 -13.43 -19.85
CA GLY A 75 -18.44 -12.26 -19.40
C GLY A 75 -19.15 -12.46 -18.06
N LEU A 76 -18.69 -13.39 -17.23
CA LEU A 76 -19.33 -13.73 -15.95
C LEU A 76 -19.41 -12.54 -15.00
N TRP A 77 -18.47 -11.60 -15.12
CA TRP A 77 -18.39 -10.40 -14.28
C TRP A 77 -18.42 -9.12 -15.10
N SER A 78 -17.69 -9.06 -16.20
CA SER A 78 -17.58 -7.85 -17.05
C SER A 78 -18.89 -7.42 -17.70
N ARG A 79 -19.78 -8.37 -17.99
CA ARG A 79 -21.05 -8.10 -18.69
C ARG A 79 -22.27 -7.94 -17.78
N ILE A 80 -22.13 -8.11 -16.46
CA ILE A 80 -23.24 -7.83 -15.53
C ILE A 80 -23.31 -6.32 -15.25
N SER A 81 -24.49 -5.86 -14.80
CA SER A 81 -24.69 -4.43 -14.52
C SER A 81 -23.83 -3.94 -13.36
N GLY A 82 -23.46 -2.65 -13.36
CA GLY A 82 -22.78 -2.01 -12.22
C GLY A 82 -23.57 -2.16 -10.91
N LYS A 83 -24.91 -2.18 -10.97
CA LYS A 83 -25.76 -2.48 -9.81
C LYS A 83 -25.50 -3.89 -9.24
N ALA A 84 -25.35 -4.89 -10.11
CA ALA A 84 -25.10 -6.27 -9.67
C ALA A 84 -23.69 -6.42 -9.07
N ARG A 85 -22.67 -5.80 -9.71
CA ARG A 85 -21.33 -5.76 -9.14
C ARG A 85 -21.30 -5.09 -7.77
N ALA A 86 -21.92 -3.92 -7.65
CA ALA A 86 -22.00 -3.18 -6.39
C ALA A 86 -22.66 -3.99 -5.27
N ALA A 87 -23.70 -4.76 -5.56
CA ALA A 87 -24.36 -5.60 -4.55
C ALA A 87 -23.43 -6.67 -3.96
N VAL A 88 -22.59 -7.29 -4.78
CA VAL A 88 -21.58 -8.26 -4.31
C VAL A 88 -20.49 -7.56 -3.49
N LEU A 89 -19.97 -6.41 -3.97
CA LEU A 89 -18.92 -5.66 -3.26
C LEU A 89 -19.40 -5.18 -1.88
N LEU A 90 -20.65 -4.69 -1.76
CA LEU A 90 -21.26 -4.30 -0.48
C LEU A 90 -21.37 -5.53 0.45
N ARG A 91 -21.77 -6.68 -0.08
CA ARG A 91 -21.84 -7.90 0.72
C ARG A 91 -20.46 -8.35 1.22
N VAL A 92 -19.39 -8.17 0.40
CA VAL A 92 -18.01 -8.44 0.84
C VAL A 92 -17.63 -7.50 1.97
N ALA A 93 -17.96 -6.19 1.87
CA ALA A 93 -17.68 -5.23 2.94
C ALA A 93 -18.33 -5.63 4.28
N ASP A 94 -19.61 -6.04 4.25
CA ASP A 94 -20.30 -6.51 5.45
C ASP A 94 -19.62 -7.76 6.03
N LEU A 95 -19.23 -8.72 5.19
CA LEU A 95 -18.52 -9.93 5.62
C LEU A 95 -17.11 -9.62 6.18
N ILE A 96 -16.42 -8.60 5.67
CA ILE A 96 -15.15 -8.13 6.24
C ILE A 96 -15.39 -7.61 7.66
N GLU A 97 -16.41 -6.75 7.87
CA GLU A 97 -16.75 -6.21 9.19
C GLU A 97 -17.10 -7.32 10.19
N ASP A 98 -17.87 -8.32 9.77
CA ASP A 98 -18.21 -9.48 10.61
C ASP A 98 -16.98 -10.30 11.02
N ASN A 99 -15.84 -10.16 10.33
CA ASN A 99 -14.61 -10.92 10.56
C ASN A 99 -13.42 -10.08 11.03
N VAL A 100 -13.61 -8.80 11.41
CA VAL A 100 -12.52 -7.87 11.78
C VAL A 100 -11.58 -8.47 12.82
N GLU A 101 -12.10 -8.98 13.93
CA GLU A 101 -11.26 -9.49 15.02
C GLU A 101 -10.40 -10.69 14.59
N ARG A 102 -10.97 -11.62 13.83
CA ARG A 102 -10.24 -12.79 13.36
C ARG A 102 -9.16 -12.42 12.34
N MET A 103 -9.47 -11.53 11.41
CA MET A 103 -8.53 -11.06 10.40
C MET A 103 -7.42 -10.21 11.03
N ALA A 104 -7.76 -9.27 11.89
CA ALA A 104 -6.81 -8.42 12.60
C ALA A 104 -5.83 -9.23 13.45
N ARG A 105 -6.32 -10.26 14.17
CA ARG A 105 -5.45 -11.13 14.96
C ARG A 105 -4.43 -11.88 14.08
N LEU A 106 -4.85 -12.44 12.95
CA LEU A 106 -3.93 -13.11 12.01
C LEU A 106 -2.92 -12.12 11.43
N GLU A 107 -3.36 -10.94 11.02
CA GLU A 107 -2.49 -9.90 10.48
C GLU A 107 -1.45 -9.44 11.51
N THR A 108 -1.86 -9.22 12.76
CA THR A 108 -0.97 -8.89 13.88
C THR A 108 0.08 -9.97 14.10
N LEU A 109 -0.32 -11.22 14.15
CA LEU A 109 0.59 -12.34 14.38
C LEU A 109 1.57 -12.54 13.22
N GLU A 110 1.14 -12.36 11.97
CA GLU A 110 1.99 -12.52 10.78
C GLU A 110 2.92 -11.33 10.55
N SER A 111 2.46 -10.10 10.77
CA SER A 111 3.23 -8.87 10.49
C SER A 111 4.03 -8.36 11.68
N GLY A 112 3.57 -8.62 12.91
CA GLY A 112 4.13 -8.04 14.14
C GLY A 112 3.54 -6.69 14.52
N LYS A 113 2.65 -6.09 13.71
CA LYS A 113 2.01 -4.80 14.03
C LYS A 113 1.02 -4.92 15.20
N PRO A 114 0.76 -3.85 15.95
CA PRO A 114 -0.19 -3.84 17.04
C PRO A 114 -1.62 -4.20 16.59
N ILE A 115 -2.34 -4.94 17.45
CA ILE A 115 -3.72 -5.39 17.18
C ILE A 115 -4.68 -4.22 16.92
N SER A 116 -4.49 -3.10 17.59
CA SER A 116 -5.27 -1.89 17.37
C SER A 116 -5.11 -1.34 15.95
N GLN A 117 -3.89 -1.40 15.40
CA GLN A 117 -3.61 -0.99 14.01
C GLN A 117 -4.22 -1.98 13.02
N SER A 118 -4.00 -3.28 13.19
CA SER A 118 -4.59 -4.31 12.32
C SER A 118 -6.12 -4.24 12.29
N ARG A 119 -6.74 -4.00 13.44
CA ARG A 119 -8.20 -3.82 13.53
C ARG A 119 -8.67 -2.60 12.75
N GLY A 120 -7.96 -1.47 12.90
CA GLY A 120 -8.23 -0.24 12.14
C GLY A 120 -8.08 -0.44 10.63
N GLU A 121 -7.07 -1.17 10.19
CA GLU A 121 -6.84 -1.48 8.77
C GLU A 121 -7.92 -2.38 8.17
N VAL A 122 -8.28 -3.47 8.85
CA VAL A 122 -9.34 -4.38 8.37
C VAL A 122 -10.69 -3.69 8.33
N SER A 123 -11.02 -2.90 9.38
CA SER A 123 -12.27 -2.13 9.42
C SER A 123 -12.32 -1.05 8.34
N GLY A 124 -11.23 -0.29 8.17
CA GLY A 124 -11.13 0.72 7.12
C GLY A 124 -11.15 0.12 5.71
N ALA A 125 -10.64 -1.10 5.55
CA ALA A 125 -10.72 -1.81 4.27
C ALA A 125 -12.17 -2.04 3.83
N ALA A 126 -13.10 -2.34 4.75
CA ALA A 126 -14.52 -2.49 4.41
C ALA A 126 -15.10 -1.22 3.78
N ASP A 127 -14.65 -0.03 4.21
CA ASP A 127 -15.08 1.25 3.62
C ASP A 127 -14.56 1.42 2.18
N LEU A 128 -13.32 1.00 1.90
CA LEU A 128 -12.79 0.95 0.52
C LEU A 128 -13.66 0.07 -0.40
N TRP A 129 -14.13 -1.08 0.09
CA TRP A 129 -15.04 -1.94 -0.66
C TRP A 129 -16.39 -1.28 -0.92
N ARG A 130 -16.94 -0.56 0.07
CA ARG A 130 -18.19 0.22 -0.10
C ARG A 130 -18.02 1.35 -1.09
N TYR A 131 -16.91 2.06 -1.03
CA TYR A 131 -16.64 3.13 -1.97
C TYR A 131 -16.49 2.60 -3.40
N ALA A 132 -15.73 1.53 -3.61
CA ALA A 132 -15.61 0.87 -4.91
C ALA A 132 -16.97 0.40 -5.45
N ALA A 133 -17.87 -0.08 -4.59
CA ALA A 133 -19.25 -0.42 -4.96
C ALA A 133 -20.03 0.78 -5.48
N SER A 134 -19.84 1.97 -4.89
CA SER A 134 -20.46 3.22 -5.37
C SER A 134 -19.97 3.59 -6.77
N LEU A 135 -18.67 3.46 -7.00
CA LEU A 135 -18.06 3.72 -8.31
C LEU A 135 -18.52 2.74 -9.39
N ALA A 136 -18.75 1.46 -9.04
CA ALA A 136 -19.30 0.49 -9.99
C ALA A 136 -20.67 0.91 -10.55
N ARG A 137 -21.46 1.66 -9.79
CA ARG A 137 -22.78 2.16 -10.20
C ARG A 137 -22.75 3.46 -11.00
N THR A 138 -21.71 4.26 -10.80
CA THR A 138 -21.56 5.59 -11.39
C THR A 138 -20.60 5.62 -12.57
N LEU A 139 -19.94 4.48 -12.86
CA LEU A 139 -19.05 4.35 -14.01
C LEU A 139 -19.79 4.68 -15.30
N HIS A 140 -19.29 5.68 -16.02
CA HIS A 140 -19.83 6.13 -17.29
C HIS A 140 -18.70 6.61 -18.22
N GLY A 141 -19.01 6.67 -19.51
CA GLY A 141 -18.19 7.35 -20.50
C GLY A 141 -18.81 8.69 -20.91
N ASP A 142 -18.33 9.26 -22.01
CA ASP A 142 -18.75 10.56 -22.51
C ASP A 142 -19.61 10.44 -23.77
N SER A 143 -20.42 11.47 -24.05
CA SER A 143 -21.12 11.62 -25.32
C SER A 143 -20.83 12.99 -25.94
N HIS A 144 -20.62 13.00 -27.26
CA HIS A 144 -20.30 14.19 -28.05
C HIS A 144 -21.37 14.40 -29.11
N ASN A 145 -22.32 15.32 -28.86
CA ASN A 145 -23.41 15.67 -29.75
C ASN A 145 -23.15 16.95 -30.54
N THR A 146 -21.97 17.55 -30.41
CA THR A 146 -21.56 18.80 -31.07
C THR A 146 -20.71 18.58 -32.33
N LEU A 147 -20.62 17.35 -32.82
CA LEU A 147 -19.76 16.95 -33.97
C LEU A 147 -20.43 17.28 -35.34
N GLY A 148 -21.51 18.04 -35.31
CA GLY A 148 -22.33 18.34 -36.50
C GLY A 148 -23.60 17.47 -36.56
N PRO A 149 -24.55 17.82 -37.43
CA PRO A 149 -25.89 17.22 -37.45
C PRO A 149 -25.92 15.74 -37.83
N ASP A 150 -24.86 15.26 -38.49
CA ASP A 150 -24.78 13.91 -39.02
C ASP A 150 -23.92 12.97 -38.19
N MET A 151 -23.35 13.46 -37.07
CA MET A 151 -22.37 12.68 -36.27
C MET A 151 -22.75 12.67 -34.81
N LEU A 152 -22.63 11.50 -34.19
CA LEU A 152 -22.64 11.29 -32.76
C LEU A 152 -21.37 10.55 -32.33
N GLY A 153 -20.65 11.07 -31.35
CA GLY A 153 -19.52 10.41 -30.73
C GLY A 153 -19.89 9.85 -29.35
N VAL A 154 -19.43 8.67 -29.04
CA VAL A 154 -19.52 8.08 -27.69
C VAL A 154 -18.15 7.58 -27.29
N VAL A 155 -17.75 7.86 -26.05
CA VAL A 155 -16.56 7.28 -25.42
C VAL A 155 -17.03 6.26 -24.39
N LEU A 156 -16.61 5.02 -24.57
CA LEU A 156 -16.91 3.92 -23.64
C LEU A 156 -15.71 3.69 -22.73
N LYS A 157 -15.98 3.38 -21.47
CA LYS A 157 -14.99 2.84 -20.53
C LYS A 157 -15.27 1.35 -20.33
N GLU A 158 -14.33 0.49 -20.70
CA GLU A 158 -14.46 -0.96 -20.63
C GLU A 158 -13.39 -1.55 -19.70
N PRO A 159 -13.67 -2.68 -18.99
CA PRO A 159 -12.65 -3.31 -18.14
C PRO A 159 -11.45 -3.76 -18.98
N ILE A 160 -10.23 -3.52 -18.48
CA ILE A 160 -8.99 -3.85 -19.20
C ILE A 160 -8.81 -5.35 -19.45
N GLY A 161 -9.34 -6.21 -18.56
CA GLY A 161 -9.21 -7.66 -18.73
C GLY A 161 -8.84 -8.41 -17.46
N VAL A 162 -7.77 -9.22 -17.56
CA VAL A 162 -7.19 -9.97 -16.45
C VAL A 162 -6.12 -9.14 -15.76
N VAL A 163 -6.29 -8.90 -14.46
CA VAL A 163 -5.39 -8.09 -13.64
C VAL A 163 -4.58 -8.98 -12.69
N SER A 164 -3.28 -8.86 -12.76
CA SER A 164 -2.35 -9.43 -11.79
C SER A 164 -2.16 -8.46 -10.61
N ILE A 165 -2.51 -8.88 -9.39
CA ILE A 165 -2.40 -8.08 -8.18
C ILE A 165 -1.35 -8.71 -7.27
N ILE A 166 -0.26 -7.98 -6.99
CA ILE A 166 0.84 -8.44 -6.15
C ILE A 166 0.99 -7.45 -5.00
N THR A 167 0.79 -7.91 -3.75
CA THR A 167 0.77 -7.05 -2.56
C THR A 167 1.94 -7.33 -1.61
N PRO A 168 2.39 -6.31 -0.86
CA PRO A 168 3.45 -6.41 0.12
C PRO A 168 2.94 -6.96 1.46
N TRP A 169 3.85 -6.98 2.46
CA TRP A 169 3.60 -7.56 3.77
C TRP A 169 3.23 -6.53 4.86
N ASN A 170 3.50 -5.24 4.63
CA ASN A 170 3.42 -4.24 5.69
C ASN A 170 1.98 -3.75 6.00
N PHE A 171 1.10 -3.69 5.01
CA PHE A 171 -0.34 -3.43 5.13
C PHE A 171 -1.11 -4.41 4.23
N PRO A 172 -1.07 -5.71 4.54
CA PRO A 172 -1.43 -6.75 3.58
C PRO A 172 -2.88 -6.68 3.12
N PHE A 173 -3.82 -6.52 4.06
CA PHE A 173 -5.24 -6.47 3.72
C PHE A 173 -5.68 -5.09 3.23
N TRP A 174 -5.12 -4.03 3.81
CA TRP A 174 -5.40 -2.65 3.39
C TRP A 174 -4.99 -2.40 1.93
N ILE A 175 -3.75 -2.73 1.56
CA ILE A 175 -3.24 -2.52 0.19
C ILE A 175 -3.97 -3.41 -0.82
N LEU A 176 -4.33 -4.65 -0.46
CA LEU A 176 -5.18 -5.47 -1.32
C LEU A 176 -6.53 -4.80 -1.56
N SER A 177 -7.11 -4.18 -0.52
CA SER A 177 -8.39 -3.48 -0.61
C SER A 177 -8.32 -2.12 -1.32
N GLN A 178 -7.14 -1.56 -1.50
CA GLN A 178 -6.94 -0.41 -2.40
C GLN A 178 -6.96 -0.80 -3.89
N LYS A 179 -6.80 -2.07 -4.22
CA LYS A 179 -6.67 -2.58 -5.61
C LYS A 179 -7.86 -3.45 -6.04
N LEU A 180 -8.08 -4.55 -5.33
CA LEU A 180 -9.01 -5.59 -5.75
C LEU A 180 -10.46 -5.10 -5.92
N PRO A 181 -11.07 -4.36 -4.98
CA PRO A 181 -12.46 -3.92 -5.15
C PRO A 181 -12.61 -2.94 -6.30
N PHE A 182 -11.60 -2.13 -6.63
CA PHE A 182 -11.62 -1.20 -7.76
C PHE A 182 -11.52 -1.96 -9.09
N ALA A 183 -10.63 -2.96 -9.19
CA ALA A 183 -10.57 -3.86 -10.35
C ALA A 183 -11.91 -4.58 -10.57
N LEU A 184 -12.54 -5.07 -9.49
CA LEU A 184 -13.86 -5.70 -9.57
C LEU A 184 -14.97 -4.70 -9.92
N ALA A 185 -14.93 -3.47 -9.39
CA ALA A 185 -15.88 -2.41 -9.74
C ALA A 185 -15.80 -2.06 -11.23
N ALA A 186 -14.62 -2.03 -11.82
CA ALA A 186 -14.40 -1.86 -13.26
C ALA A 186 -14.98 -3.03 -14.08
N GLY A 187 -15.03 -4.24 -13.53
CA GLY A 187 -15.48 -5.45 -14.21
C GLY A 187 -14.36 -6.40 -14.65
N CYS A 188 -13.15 -6.20 -14.15
CA CYS A 188 -11.99 -7.06 -14.39
C CYS A 188 -12.11 -8.41 -13.68
N THR A 189 -11.30 -9.38 -14.11
CA THR A 189 -11.00 -10.59 -13.36
C THR A 189 -9.57 -10.53 -12.83
N CYS A 190 -9.30 -11.17 -11.69
CA CYS A 190 -8.06 -10.96 -10.98
C CYS A 190 -7.34 -12.27 -10.61
N VAL A 191 -6.01 -12.21 -10.63
CA VAL A 191 -5.14 -13.18 -9.97
C VAL A 191 -4.35 -12.44 -8.90
N VAL A 192 -4.47 -12.87 -7.65
CA VAL A 192 -3.88 -12.20 -6.48
C VAL A 192 -2.75 -13.04 -5.91
N LYS A 193 -1.60 -12.41 -5.69
CA LYS A 193 -0.48 -12.97 -4.92
C LYS A 193 -0.17 -12.06 -3.72
N PRO A 194 -0.57 -12.44 -2.49
CA PRO A 194 -0.09 -11.76 -1.29
C PRO A 194 1.40 -12.04 -1.05
N SER A 195 2.03 -11.22 -0.21
CA SER A 195 3.35 -11.57 0.32
C SER A 195 3.31 -12.91 1.06
N GLU A 196 4.36 -13.69 0.93
CA GLU A 196 4.57 -14.92 1.70
C GLU A 196 4.72 -14.67 3.20
N LEU A 197 5.00 -13.44 3.60
CA LEU A 197 5.11 -13.04 4.99
C LEU A 197 3.75 -12.77 5.66
N THR A 198 2.69 -12.49 4.88
CA THR A 198 1.36 -12.15 5.41
C THR A 198 0.24 -12.66 4.50
N PRO A 199 0.14 -13.98 4.25
CA PRO A 199 -0.78 -14.53 3.26
C PRO A 199 -2.21 -14.73 3.79
N SER A 200 -2.41 -14.79 5.12
CA SER A 200 -3.63 -15.38 5.71
C SER A 200 -4.88 -14.53 5.50
N THR A 201 -4.81 -13.21 5.62
CA THR A 201 -5.98 -12.34 5.43
C THR A 201 -6.47 -12.36 3.98
N THR A 202 -5.55 -12.46 3.00
CA THR A 202 -5.91 -12.65 1.59
C THR A 202 -6.57 -14.01 1.35
N ALA A 203 -6.07 -15.08 1.96
CA ALA A 203 -6.70 -16.39 1.85
C ALA A 203 -8.10 -16.40 2.49
N MET A 204 -8.28 -15.78 3.66
CA MET A 204 -9.60 -15.61 4.28
C MET A 204 -10.57 -14.84 3.38
N LEU A 205 -10.11 -13.78 2.71
CA LEU A 205 -10.93 -13.02 1.78
C LEU A 205 -11.51 -13.93 0.67
N GLY A 206 -10.79 -14.95 0.24
CA GLY A 206 -11.28 -15.90 -0.76
C GLY A 206 -12.60 -16.58 -0.35
N ASP A 207 -12.74 -16.95 0.93
CA ASP A 207 -14.00 -17.50 1.46
C ASP A 207 -15.11 -16.46 1.49
N LEU A 208 -14.79 -15.22 1.88
CA LEU A 208 -15.76 -14.12 1.95
C LEU A 208 -16.28 -13.75 0.54
N LEU A 209 -15.42 -13.77 -0.47
CA LEU A 209 -15.81 -13.56 -1.88
C LEU A 209 -16.82 -14.62 -2.34
N GLY A 210 -16.57 -15.90 -2.01
CA GLY A 210 -17.51 -16.99 -2.31
C GLY A 210 -18.85 -16.81 -1.62
N GLN A 211 -18.85 -16.47 -0.32
CA GLN A 211 -20.06 -16.21 0.47
C GLN A 211 -20.85 -14.99 -0.04
N ALA A 212 -20.16 -13.99 -0.59
CA ALA A 212 -20.80 -12.84 -1.20
C ALA A 212 -21.43 -13.13 -2.57
N GLY A 213 -21.18 -14.30 -3.15
CA GLY A 213 -21.72 -14.72 -4.43
C GLY A 213 -20.87 -14.25 -5.64
N LEU A 214 -19.58 -14.00 -5.45
CA LEU A 214 -18.70 -13.73 -6.58
C LEU A 214 -18.57 -14.99 -7.46
N PRO A 215 -18.75 -14.88 -8.80
CA PRO A 215 -18.66 -16.06 -9.66
C PRO A 215 -17.26 -16.71 -9.64
N ALA A 216 -17.22 -18.02 -9.74
CA ALA A 216 -15.99 -18.82 -9.78
C ALA A 216 -15.05 -18.33 -10.90
N GLY A 217 -13.76 -18.20 -10.60
CA GLY A 217 -12.73 -17.75 -11.54
C GLY A 217 -12.60 -16.23 -11.70
N VAL A 218 -13.53 -15.41 -11.19
CA VAL A 218 -13.41 -13.95 -11.23
C VAL A 218 -12.25 -13.46 -10.37
N VAL A 219 -12.05 -14.06 -9.20
CA VAL A 219 -10.84 -13.86 -8.37
C VAL A 219 -10.19 -15.22 -8.14
N ASN A 220 -8.89 -15.27 -8.34
CA ASN A 220 -8.03 -16.41 -8.06
C ASN A 220 -6.89 -15.97 -7.15
N ILE A 221 -6.50 -16.81 -6.20
CA ILE A 221 -5.45 -16.50 -5.22
C ILE A 221 -4.37 -17.58 -5.31
N VAL A 222 -3.12 -17.16 -5.56
CA VAL A 222 -1.95 -18.04 -5.58
C VAL A 222 -1.00 -17.62 -4.50
N LEU A 223 -0.74 -18.51 -3.54
CA LEU A 223 0.20 -18.31 -2.44
C LEU A 223 1.59 -18.80 -2.88
N GLY A 224 2.64 -18.12 -2.44
CA GLY A 224 4.03 -18.48 -2.81
C GLY A 224 4.95 -17.27 -2.89
N TYR A 225 6.17 -17.53 -3.32
CA TYR A 225 7.22 -16.51 -3.38
C TYR A 225 7.09 -15.59 -4.61
N GLY A 226 7.87 -14.50 -4.59
CA GLY A 226 7.97 -13.59 -5.74
C GLY A 226 8.45 -14.30 -7.02
N ASP A 227 9.44 -15.16 -6.88
CA ASP A 227 9.87 -16.13 -7.89
C ASP A 227 9.56 -17.55 -7.37
N PRO A 228 8.84 -18.40 -8.14
CA PRO A 228 8.41 -18.22 -9.53
C PRO A 228 7.02 -17.58 -9.71
N VAL A 229 6.16 -17.49 -8.67
CA VAL A 229 4.73 -17.12 -8.81
C VAL A 229 4.57 -15.70 -9.36
N GLY A 230 5.14 -14.70 -8.67
CA GLY A 230 5.05 -13.29 -9.09
C GLY A 230 5.68 -13.06 -10.47
N ALA A 231 6.86 -13.62 -10.72
CA ALA A 231 7.54 -13.52 -12.00
C ALA A 231 6.68 -14.10 -13.15
N ARG A 232 6.00 -15.24 -12.91
CA ARG A 232 5.08 -15.84 -13.90
C ARG A 232 3.85 -14.97 -14.13
N MET A 233 3.25 -14.40 -13.07
CA MET A 233 2.11 -13.48 -13.19
C MET A 233 2.46 -12.26 -14.05
N VAL A 234 3.66 -11.72 -13.92
CA VAL A 234 4.14 -10.57 -14.71
C VAL A 234 4.35 -10.92 -16.17
N SER A 235 4.94 -12.09 -16.45
CA SER A 235 5.35 -12.48 -17.81
C SER A 235 4.27 -13.16 -18.64
N HIS A 236 3.18 -13.67 -18.03
CA HIS A 236 2.17 -14.48 -18.73
C HIS A 236 1.38 -13.67 -19.76
N ALA A 237 1.23 -14.18 -20.99
CA ALA A 237 0.58 -13.48 -22.10
C ALA A 237 -0.90 -13.11 -21.85
N ASP A 238 -1.63 -13.94 -21.08
CA ASP A 238 -3.04 -13.72 -20.78
C ASP A 238 -3.29 -12.77 -19.60
N VAL A 239 -2.28 -12.06 -19.14
CA VAL A 239 -2.41 -10.96 -18.16
C VAL A 239 -2.35 -9.64 -18.92
N ASP A 240 -3.36 -8.79 -18.77
CA ASP A 240 -3.48 -7.51 -19.46
C ASP A 240 -2.87 -6.36 -18.63
N MET A 241 -2.99 -6.43 -17.32
CA MET A 241 -2.49 -5.39 -16.40
C MET A 241 -1.82 -6.01 -15.18
N ILE A 242 -0.78 -5.32 -14.70
CA ILE A 242 -0.11 -5.64 -13.44
C ILE A 242 -0.29 -4.46 -12.49
N THR A 243 -0.80 -4.71 -11.28
CA THR A 243 -0.75 -3.76 -10.18
C THR A 243 0.11 -4.34 -9.05
N PHE A 244 1.12 -3.58 -8.66
CA PHE A 244 2.15 -4.00 -7.70
C PHE A 244 2.37 -2.91 -6.66
N THR A 245 2.45 -3.31 -5.39
CA THR A 245 3.00 -2.48 -4.31
C THR A 245 4.17 -3.21 -3.67
N GLY A 246 5.30 -2.51 -3.51
CA GLY A 246 6.50 -3.07 -2.90
C GLY A 246 7.75 -2.24 -3.13
N SER A 247 8.93 -2.88 -3.12
CA SER A 247 10.19 -2.16 -3.26
C SER A 247 10.39 -1.57 -4.67
N THR A 248 11.05 -0.41 -4.73
CA THR A 248 11.35 0.30 -5.99
C THR A 248 12.15 -0.58 -6.97
N GLY A 249 13.08 -1.39 -6.46
CA GLY A 249 13.87 -2.30 -7.29
C GLY A 249 13.02 -3.34 -8.01
N VAL A 250 12.10 -3.99 -7.29
CA VAL A 250 11.16 -4.97 -7.86
C VAL A 250 10.18 -4.28 -8.81
N GLY A 251 9.65 -3.10 -8.45
CA GLY A 251 8.76 -2.34 -9.35
C GLY A 251 9.40 -2.01 -10.69
N LYS A 252 10.67 -1.58 -10.69
CA LYS A 252 11.44 -1.35 -11.94
C LYS A 252 11.60 -2.61 -12.78
N ALA A 253 11.88 -3.76 -12.15
CA ALA A 253 12.00 -5.04 -12.84
C ALA A 253 10.67 -5.48 -13.48
N ILE A 254 9.55 -5.28 -12.76
CA ILE A 254 8.20 -5.53 -13.27
C ILE A 254 7.90 -4.64 -14.49
N ALA A 255 8.16 -3.33 -14.38
CA ALA A 255 7.93 -2.39 -15.49
C ALA A 255 8.74 -2.77 -16.73
N ALA A 256 10.00 -3.14 -16.55
CA ALA A 256 10.87 -3.57 -17.65
C ALA A 256 10.34 -4.86 -18.32
N SER A 257 9.87 -5.83 -17.52
CA SER A 257 9.30 -7.07 -18.04
C SER A 257 7.98 -6.84 -18.78
N ALA A 258 7.10 -6.00 -18.25
CA ALA A 258 5.80 -5.68 -18.82
C ALA A 258 5.89 -4.92 -20.14
N ALA A 259 6.91 -4.08 -20.31
CA ALA A 259 7.11 -3.25 -21.50
C ALA A 259 7.20 -4.06 -22.80
N GLY A 260 7.82 -5.24 -22.79
CA GLY A 260 7.96 -6.11 -23.94
C GLY A 260 6.62 -6.61 -24.51
N ALA A 261 5.56 -6.64 -23.70
CA ALA A 261 4.21 -7.05 -24.08
C ALA A 261 3.20 -5.90 -24.05
N LEU A 262 3.67 -4.65 -23.84
CA LEU A 262 2.83 -3.44 -23.72
C LEU A 262 1.71 -3.57 -22.67
N LYS A 263 1.96 -4.31 -21.60
CA LYS A 263 0.98 -4.45 -20.51
C LYS A 263 0.86 -3.15 -19.74
N LYS A 264 -0.34 -2.80 -19.33
CA LYS A 264 -0.54 -1.69 -18.38
C LYS A 264 0.05 -2.04 -17.02
N VAL A 265 0.70 -1.08 -16.39
CA VAL A 265 1.35 -1.28 -15.09
C VAL A 265 0.99 -0.13 -14.15
N ALA A 266 0.45 -0.46 -12.99
CA ALA A 266 0.29 0.47 -11.86
C ALA A 266 1.23 0.04 -10.74
N LEU A 267 2.10 0.94 -10.30
CA LEU A 267 3.16 0.69 -9.33
C LEU A 267 3.04 1.66 -8.17
N GLU A 268 2.97 1.12 -6.95
CA GLU A 268 3.10 1.85 -5.71
C GLU A 268 4.37 1.38 -5.00
N LEU A 269 5.34 2.28 -4.88
CA LEU A 269 6.70 1.95 -4.48
C LEU A 269 7.11 2.75 -3.22
N GLY A 270 8.40 2.71 -2.90
CA GLY A 270 8.93 3.35 -1.72
C GLY A 270 8.84 4.88 -1.70
N GLY A 271 9.07 5.46 -0.53
CA GLY A 271 9.07 6.89 -0.30
C GLY A 271 10.19 7.33 0.64
N LYS A 272 10.55 8.63 0.56
CA LYS A 272 11.38 9.34 1.54
C LYS A 272 10.69 10.65 1.88
N ASN A 273 9.59 10.53 2.59
CA ASN A 273 8.60 11.59 2.71
C ASN A 273 9.03 12.67 3.70
N PRO A 274 9.10 13.94 3.27
CA PRO A 274 9.42 15.05 4.16
C PRO A 274 8.18 15.53 4.90
N GLN A 275 8.34 15.90 6.17
CA GLN A 275 7.46 16.81 6.88
C GLN A 275 8.21 18.13 7.11
N VAL A 276 7.71 19.23 6.58
CA VAL A 276 8.32 20.56 6.67
C VAL A 276 7.63 21.37 7.76
N ILE A 277 8.41 21.84 8.74
CA ILE A 277 7.88 22.53 9.92
C ILE A 277 8.34 23.98 9.91
N PHE A 278 7.41 24.91 9.68
CA PHE A 278 7.65 26.35 9.73
C PHE A 278 7.54 26.90 11.17
N PRO A 279 8.16 28.06 11.46
CA PRO A 279 8.17 28.62 12.84
C PRO A 279 6.79 28.99 13.39
N ASP A 280 5.84 29.27 12.50
CA ASP A 280 4.47 29.66 12.83
C ASP A 280 3.52 28.46 12.97
N ALA A 281 4.01 27.22 12.89
CA ALA A 281 3.20 26.02 13.03
C ALA A 281 2.73 25.81 14.47
N ASP A 282 1.60 25.09 14.63
CA ASP A 282 1.29 24.44 15.90
C ASP A 282 2.32 23.33 16.17
N LEU A 283 3.36 23.67 16.95
CA LEU A 283 4.50 22.78 17.18
C LEU A 283 4.17 21.54 17.98
N GLU A 284 3.15 21.58 18.87
CA GLU A 284 2.71 20.41 19.62
C GLU A 284 2.02 19.41 18.70
N SER A 285 1.07 19.86 17.90
CA SER A 285 0.39 19.00 16.92
C SER A 285 1.39 18.47 15.86
N ALA A 286 2.33 19.28 15.42
CA ALA A 286 3.37 18.85 14.48
C ALA A 286 4.30 17.79 15.08
N ALA A 287 4.72 17.94 16.35
CA ALA A 287 5.59 16.98 17.02
C ALA A 287 4.88 15.64 17.27
N ASP A 288 3.60 15.66 17.65
CA ASP A 288 2.78 14.45 17.79
C ASP A 288 2.63 13.73 16.44
N ALA A 289 2.28 14.44 15.37
CA ALA A 289 2.12 13.88 14.03
C ALA A 289 3.44 13.36 13.43
N VAL A 290 4.59 14.00 13.72
CA VAL A 290 5.91 13.49 13.37
C VAL A 290 6.19 12.17 14.09
N THR A 291 5.91 12.12 15.39
CA THR A 291 6.08 10.92 16.23
C THR A 291 5.19 9.78 15.72
N PHE A 292 3.91 10.05 15.47
CA PHE A 292 2.99 9.09 14.85
C PHE A 292 3.51 8.64 13.48
N GLY A 293 3.84 9.58 12.59
CA GLY A 293 4.22 9.31 11.21
C GLY A 293 5.48 8.46 11.03
N ILE A 294 6.39 8.46 12.02
CA ILE A 294 7.60 7.64 11.95
C ILE A 294 7.45 6.30 12.67
N TYR A 295 6.67 6.21 13.76
CA TYR A 295 6.59 4.98 14.54
C TYR A 295 5.36 4.12 14.23
N PHE A 296 4.36 4.65 13.52
CA PHE A 296 3.24 3.86 13.03
C PHE A 296 3.74 2.66 12.22
N ASN A 297 3.24 1.48 12.55
CA ASN A 297 3.69 0.20 11.98
C ASN A 297 5.23 0.01 12.04
N ALA A 298 5.88 0.40 13.14
CA ALA A 298 7.33 0.34 13.33
C ALA A 298 8.15 1.10 12.25
N GLY A 299 7.55 2.10 11.58
CA GLY A 299 8.17 2.79 10.44
C GLY A 299 8.21 1.98 9.15
N GLU A 300 7.67 0.77 9.14
CA GLU A 300 7.54 -0.13 7.99
C GLU A 300 6.36 0.31 7.09
N CYS A 301 6.41 1.57 6.65
CA CYS A 301 5.34 2.26 5.94
C CYS A 301 5.91 3.09 4.79
N CYS A 302 5.34 2.95 3.58
CA CYS A 302 5.82 3.65 2.38
C CYS A 302 5.67 5.18 2.48
N ASN A 303 4.61 5.67 3.15
CA ASN A 303 4.41 7.09 3.42
C ASN A 303 4.82 7.51 4.84
N SER A 304 5.69 6.73 5.51
CA SER A 304 6.31 7.13 6.78
C SER A 304 6.99 8.51 6.65
N GLY A 305 6.74 9.40 7.62
CA GLY A 305 7.37 10.73 7.71
C GLY A 305 8.81 10.64 8.19
N SER A 306 9.64 9.87 7.51
CA SER A 306 11.00 9.50 7.95
C SER A 306 12.05 10.61 7.83
N ARG A 307 11.66 11.78 7.27
CA ARG A 307 12.52 12.95 7.09
C ARG A 307 11.80 14.22 7.52
N ILE A 308 12.24 14.85 8.64
CA ILE A 308 11.79 16.19 9.00
C ILE A 308 12.74 17.23 8.41
N ILE A 309 12.16 18.34 7.94
CA ILE A 309 12.86 19.54 7.47
C ILE A 309 12.30 20.68 8.33
N VAL A 310 13.03 21.11 9.35
CA VAL A 310 12.57 22.06 10.38
C VAL A 310 13.32 23.37 10.25
N HIS A 311 12.61 24.51 10.47
CA HIS A 311 13.26 25.83 10.45
C HIS A 311 14.32 25.94 11.55
N GLU A 312 15.51 26.52 11.24
CA GLU A 312 16.65 26.56 12.17
C GLU A 312 16.32 27.22 13.51
N ASP A 313 15.48 28.27 13.54
CA ASP A 313 15.11 29.00 14.75
C ASP A 313 14.34 28.16 15.78
N ILE A 314 13.67 27.12 15.36
CA ILE A 314 12.86 26.26 16.22
C ILE A 314 13.44 24.83 16.35
N ALA A 315 14.50 24.50 15.61
CA ALA A 315 14.97 23.13 15.43
C ALA A 315 15.34 22.45 16.75
N GLU A 316 16.10 23.13 17.63
CA GLU A 316 16.54 22.55 18.91
C GLU A 316 15.35 22.22 19.83
N ALA A 317 14.42 23.16 19.99
CA ALA A 317 13.22 22.97 20.82
C ALA A 317 12.31 21.88 20.24
N PHE A 318 12.11 21.88 18.92
CA PHE A 318 11.29 20.90 18.23
C PHE A 318 11.88 19.49 18.31
N ILE A 319 13.18 19.32 18.07
CA ILE A 319 13.87 18.03 18.25
C ILE A 319 13.73 17.52 19.68
N THR A 320 13.94 18.40 20.66
CA THR A 320 13.78 18.04 22.09
C THR A 320 12.38 17.51 22.34
N ARG A 321 11.35 18.19 21.83
CA ARG A 321 9.96 17.76 22.02
C ARG A 321 9.65 16.45 21.31
N VAL A 322 10.11 16.23 20.09
CA VAL A 322 9.97 14.94 19.39
C VAL A 322 10.67 13.81 20.13
N VAL A 323 11.86 14.05 20.69
CA VAL A 323 12.58 13.06 21.51
C VAL A 323 11.79 12.68 22.77
N GLU A 324 11.19 13.68 23.45
CA GLU A 324 10.34 13.44 24.62
C GLU A 324 9.13 12.55 24.29
N LEU A 325 8.41 12.87 23.21
CA LEU A 325 7.26 12.08 22.75
C LEU A 325 7.69 10.68 22.28
N SER A 326 8.77 10.58 21.50
CA SER A 326 9.32 9.31 21.04
C SER A 326 9.69 8.37 22.20
N GLY A 327 10.20 8.92 23.30
CA GLY A 327 10.53 8.15 24.49
C GLY A 327 9.32 7.60 25.26
N GLN A 328 8.12 8.10 24.98
CA GLN A 328 6.86 7.68 25.61
C GLN A 328 6.13 6.59 24.81
N VAL A 329 6.53 6.37 23.56
CA VAL A 329 5.89 5.36 22.69
C VAL A 329 6.04 3.97 23.32
N ALA A 330 4.94 3.21 23.36
CA ALA A 330 4.89 1.89 23.98
C ALA A 330 5.26 0.80 22.96
N PHE A 331 6.40 0.14 23.20
CA PHE A 331 6.89 -1.00 22.44
C PHE A 331 6.55 -2.31 23.14
N GLY A 332 6.08 -3.32 22.43
CA GLY A 332 5.84 -4.58 23.13
C GLY A 332 5.05 -5.63 22.37
N ASP A 333 4.33 -6.44 23.17
CA ASP A 333 3.48 -7.49 22.65
C ASP A 333 2.42 -6.91 21.71
N PRO A 334 2.42 -7.25 20.42
CA PRO A 334 1.50 -6.67 19.46
C PRO A 334 0.03 -7.07 19.72
N LEU A 335 -0.23 -8.11 20.50
CA LEU A 335 -1.59 -8.50 20.90
C LEU A 335 -2.11 -7.70 22.09
N ASN A 336 -1.28 -6.90 22.77
CA ASN A 336 -1.71 -6.04 23.84
C ASN A 336 -2.23 -4.70 23.30
N GLU A 337 -3.42 -4.29 23.74
CA GLU A 337 -4.09 -3.06 23.29
C GLU A 337 -3.28 -1.77 23.57
N ALA A 338 -2.41 -1.80 24.60
CA ALA A 338 -1.57 -0.65 24.95
C ALA A 338 -0.30 -0.55 24.08
N THR A 339 0.02 -1.55 23.29
CA THR A 339 1.20 -1.53 22.42
C THR A 339 0.95 -0.61 21.22
N GLN A 340 1.89 0.31 20.97
CA GLN A 340 1.87 1.23 19.83
C GLN A 340 2.81 0.80 18.72
N VAL A 341 3.91 0.10 19.07
CA VAL A 341 4.92 -0.38 18.11
C VAL A 341 5.29 -1.83 18.40
N GLY A 342 5.17 -2.67 17.39
CA GLY A 342 5.49 -4.08 17.46
C GLY A 342 6.90 -4.41 16.97
N ALA A 343 7.13 -5.71 16.67
CA ALA A 343 8.41 -6.20 16.19
C ALA A 343 8.65 -5.87 14.71
N ILE A 344 9.92 -5.69 14.34
CA ILE A 344 10.37 -5.62 12.95
C ILE A 344 10.10 -6.97 12.27
N ILE A 345 9.66 -6.93 11.02
CA ILE A 345 9.18 -8.09 10.25
C ILE A 345 10.16 -9.27 10.17
N SER A 346 11.46 -8.98 10.18
CA SER A 346 12.51 -10.01 10.07
C SER A 346 13.88 -9.52 10.60
N ASP A 347 14.75 -10.47 10.95
CA ASP A 347 16.11 -10.20 11.38
C ASP A 347 16.95 -9.52 10.28
N ALA A 348 16.75 -9.91 9.02
CA ALA A 348 17.43 -9.29 7.88
C ALA A 348 17.02 -7.83 7.70
N HIS A 349 15.73 -7.51 7.92
CA HIS A 349 15.24 -6.14 7.82
C HIS A 349 15.74 -5.28 8.98
N LEU A 350 15.81 -5.82 10.20
CA LEU A 350 16.42 -5.13 11.34
C LEU A 350 17.89 -4.78 11.08
N ALA A 351 18.67 -5.73 10.52
CA ALA A 351 20.07 -5.49 10.18
C ALA A 351 20.21 -4.38 9.10
N LYS A 352 19.28 -4.30 8.14
CA LYS A 352 19.23 -3.18 7.17
C LYS A 352 19.01 -1.85 7.86
N ILE A 353 18.04 -1.76 8.78
CA ILE A 353 17.73 -0.53 9.53
C ILE A 353 18.96 -0.08 10.33
N ASP A 354 19.57 -0.99 11.08
CA ASP A 354 20.75 -0.70 11.89
C ASP A 354 21.92 -0.22 11.02
N GLY A 355 22.15 -0.84 9.87
CA GLY A 355 23.18 -0.41 8.92
C GLY A 355 23.06 1.06 8.53
N TYR A 356 21.87 1.55 8.19
CA TYR A 356 21.64 2.97 7.88
C TYR A 356 21.97 3.90 9.05
N VAL A 357 21.65 3.49 10.26
CA VAL A 357 21.93 4.29 11.46
C VAL A 357 23.43 4.35 11.73
N GLN A 358 24.14 3.21 11.67
CA GLN A 358 25.57 3.14 11.90
C GLN A 358 26.34 3.93 10.83
N ASP A 359 25.95 3.84 9.56
CA ASP A 359 26.54 4.62 8.47
C ASP A 359 26.36 6.14 8.69
N ALA A 360 25.17 6.57 9.13
CA ALA A 360 24.91 7.98 9.43
C ALA A 360 25.78 8.49 10.59
N VAL A 361 25.91 7.71 11.66
CA VAL A 361 26.77 8.02 12.82
C VAL A 361 28.23 8.13 12.38
N ALA A 362 28.71 7.17 11.57
CA ALA A 362 30.06 7.20 11.02
C ALA A 362 30.32 8.43 10.13
N ALA A 363 29.28 8.95 9.47
CA ALA A 363 29.31 10.18 8.66
C ALA A 363 29.18 11.47 9.49
N GLY A 364 29.05 11.40 10.82
CA GLY A 364 29.00 12.54 11.73
C GLY A 364 27.59 12.99 12.16
N ALA A 365 26.55 12.21 11.87
CA ALA A 365 25.23 12.48 12.38
C ALA A 365 25.14 12.26 13.91
N THR A 366 24.20 12.95 14.56
CA THR A 366 24.03 12.92 16.03
C THR A 366 22.75 12.16 16.38
N VAL A 367 22.90 11.08 17.14
CA VAL A 367 21.76 10.32 17.69
C VAL A 367 21.29 10.98 18.98
N HIS A 368 20.04 11.43 19.04
CA HIS A 368 19.41 12.01 20.22
C HIS A 368 18.67 10.97 21.06
N LEU A 369 18.15 9.92 20.39
CA LEU A 369 17.42 8.83 21.01
C LEU A 369 17.62 7.55 20.19
N GLY A 370 17.68 6.39 20.85
CA GLY A 370 17.71 5.08 20.21
C GLY A 370 19.03 4.74 19.54
N GLY A 371 18.95 4.25 18.30
CA GLY A 371 20.13 3.91 17.47
C GLY A 371 20.61 2.48 17.62
N SER A 372 19.83 1.57 18.21
CA SER A 372 20.17 0.15 18.34
C SER A 372 18.93 -0.73 18.47
N ASP A 373 19.14 -2.04 18.45
CA ASP A 373 18.09 -3.02 18.72
C ASP A 373 17.52 -2.88 20.13
N LEU A 374 16.28 -3.38 20.31
CA LEU A 374 15.56 -3.33 21.57
C LEU A 374 15.09 -4.73 21.94
N GLN A 375 15.32 -5.11 23.19
CA GLN A 375 14.80 -6.34 23.76
C GLN A 375 13.52 -6.06 24.56
N VAL A 376 12.44 -6.77 24.25
CA VAL A 376 11.17 -6.69 24.97
C VAL A 376 11.03 -7.91 25.88
N PRO A 377 10.80 -7.74 27.20
CA PRO A 377 10.67 -8.86 28.12
C PRO A 377 9.57 -9.85 27.69
N GLY A 378 9.84 -11.14 27.76
CA GLY A 378 8.87 -12.20 27.41
C GLY A 378 8.63 -12.40 25.91
N LEU A 379 9.33 -11.67 25.00
CA LEU A 379 9.22 -11.82 23.56
C LEU A 379 10.57 -12.20 22.94
N LEU A 380 10.51 -13.05 21.91
CA LEU A 380 11.68 -13.51 21.17
C LEU A 380 11.94 -12.69 19.90
N GLY A 381 11.01 -11.78 19.57
CA GLY A 381 11.06 -10.95 18.39
C GLY A 381 12.16 -9.91 18.41
N LYS A 382 12.41 -9.34 17.25
CA LYS A 382 13.36 -8.25 17.04
C LYS A 382 12.64 -6.91 16.99
N TYR A 383 13.09 -5.99 17.82
CA TYR A 383 12.58 -4.61 17.89
C TYR A 383 13.74 -3.65 17.66
N TYR A 384 13.45 -2.47 17.15
CA TYR A 384 14.42 -1.39 17.04
C TYR A 384 13.95 -0.20 17.85
N GLN A 385 14.85 0.45 18.57
CA GLN A 385 14.50 1.60 19.41
C GLN A 385 13.93 2.74 18.58
N PRO A 386 12.99 3.55 19.13
CA PRO A 386 12.61 4.80 18.47
C PRO A 386 13.87 5.65 18.32
N THR A 387 14.18 6.02 17.09
CA THR A 387 15.48 6.65 16.79
C THR A 387 15.27 8.02 16.16
N VAL A 388 15.95 9.04 16.72
CA VAL A 388 15.94 10.42 16.24
C VAL A 388 17.39 10.84 15.99
N ILE A 389 17.69 11.26 14.75
CA ILE A 389 19.04 11.59 14.30
C ILE A 389 19.04 13.00 13.67
N SER A 390 19.91 13.88 14.14
CA SER A 390 20.17 15.21 13.57
C SER A 390 21.58 15.34 12.99
N ASN A 391 21.94 16.52 12.56
CA ASN A 391 23.19 16.79 11.81
C ASN A 391 23.31 15.90 10.55
N VAL A 392 22.14 15.57 9.97
CA VAL A 392 22.05 14.82 8.72
C VAL A 392 22.22 15.81 7.55
N THR A 393 23.14 15.49 6.65
CA THR A 393 23.33 16.27 5.42
C THR A 393 22.53 15.66 4.26
N PRO A 394 22.14 16.45 3.25
CA PRO A 394 21.33 15.97 2.13
C PRO A 394 21.95 14.83 1.31
N ASP A 395 23.26 14.66 1.36
CA ASP A 395 24.02 13.61 0.64
C ASP A 395 24.13 12.29 1.41
N MET A 396 23.84 12.28 2.70
CA MET A 396 23.83 11.03 3.49
C MET A 396 22.75 10.04 3.00
N PRO A 397 23.04 8.73 2.91
CA PRO A 397 22.06 7.71 2.51
C PRO A 397 20.77 7.77 3.34
N ILE A 398 20.89 8.02 4.66
CA ILE A 398 19.76 8.11 5.57
C ILE A 398 18.80 9.29 5.24
N ALA A 399 19.26 10.32 4.52
CA ALA A 399 18.42 11.43 4.06
C ALA A 399 17.74 11.13 2.71
N ARG A 400 18.29 10.22 1.91
CA ARG A 400 17.89 9.97 0.52
C ARG A 400 17.15 8.68 0.31
N GLU A 401 17.52 7.62 1.06
CA GLU A 401 17.03 6.28 0.85
C GLU A 401 15.96 5.89 1.87
N GLU A 402 15.11 4.96 1.49
CA GLU A 402 14.05 4.43 2.33
C GLU A 402 14.62 3.41 3.34
N VAL A 403 14.71 3.83 4.60
CA VAL A 403 15.16 2.97 5.71
C VAL A 403 14.12 1.89 6.00
N PHE A 404 12.84 2.26 6.00
CA PHE A 404 11.67 1.42 6.28
C PHE A 404 11.68 0.85 7.71
N GLY A 405 11.92 1.74 8.68
CA GLY A 405 12.04 1.42 10.10
C GLY A 405 11.84 2.67 10.97
N PRO A 406 11.84 2.54 12.32
CA PRO A 406 11.48 3.61 13.26
C PRO A 406 12.63 4.63 13.44
N VAL A 407 13.12 5.18 12.34
CA VAL A 407 14.29 6.07 12.29
C VAL A 407 13.93 7.37 11.60
N LEU A 408 14.02 8.47 12.36
CA LEU A 408 13.73 9.82 11.94
C LEU A 408 15.02 10.59 11.64
N ALA A 409 15.18 11.08 10.42
CA ALA A 409 16.27 11.95 10.03
C ALA A 409 15.80 13.42 10.05
N VAL A 410 16.60 14.32 10.66
CA VAL A 410 16.31 15.73 10.82
C VAL A 410 17.28 16.57 10.01
N LEU A 411 16.74 17.39 9.11
CA LEU A 411 17.43 18.44 8.36
C LEU A 411 16.89 19.81 8.79
N THR A 412 17.65 20.87 8.56
CA THR A 412 17.21 22.24 8.85
C THR A 412 17.15 23.10 7.60
N PHE A 413 16.35 24.17 7.64
CA PHE A 413 16.24 25.16 6.58
C PHE A 413 16.11 26.59 7.17
N ARG A 414 16.36 27.61 6.34
CA ARG A 414 16.27 29.05 6.68
C ARG A 414 15.19 29.78 5.93
N THR A 415 14.90 29.35 4.72
CA THR A 415 13.92 30.02 3.85
C THR A 415 12.94 29.01 3.27
N ALA A 416 11.74 29.49 2.91
CA ALA A 416 10.74 28.63 2.29
C ALA A 416 11.24 27.98 0.98
N ASP A 417 12.03 28.71 0.20
CA ASP A 417 12.62 28.17 -1.04
C ASP A 417 13.62 27.04 -0.75
N GLU A 418 14.43 27.17 0.29
CA GLU A 418 15.33 26.10 0.73
C GLU A 418 14.56 24.87 1.23
N ALA A 419 13.48 25.07 2.02
CA ALA A 419 12.64 23.98 2.49
C ALA A 419 12.04 23.19 1.33
N ILE A 420 11.52 23.87 0.30
CA ILE A 420 10.96 23.27 -0.90
C ILE A 420 12.05 22.54 -1.71
N ALA A 421 13.23 23.15 -1.84
CA ALA A 421 14.36 22.54 -2.52
C ALA A 421 14.79 21.23 -1.83
N LEU A 422 14.94 21.24 -0.51
CA LEU A 422 15.24 20.05 0.30
C LEU A 422 14.14 19.00 0.20
N ALA A 423 12.87 19.41 0.26
CA ALA A 423 11.74 18.48 0.11
C ALA A 423 11.76 17.74 -1.24
N ASN A 424 12.14 18.46 -2.30
CA ASN A 424 12.23 17.93 -3.66
C ASN A 424 13.55 17.19 -3.96
N ASP A 425 14.59 17.35 -3.14
CA ASP A 425 15.88 16.66 -3.31
C ASP A 425 15.78 15.19 -2.89
N SER A 426 15.04 14.46 -3.67
CA SER A 426 14.81 13.02 -3.53
C SER A 426 14.43 12.43 -4.88
N THR A 427 14.83 11.18 -5.12
CA THR A 427 14.34 10.39 -6.25
C THR A 427 12.89 9.93 -6.05
N PHE A 428 12.38 10.04 -4.84
CA PHE A 428 11.02 9.69 -4.45
C PHE A 428 10.07 10.90 -4.51
N GLY A 429 8.79 10.61 -4.53
CA GLY A 429 7.72 11.62 -4.52
C GLY A 429 6.37 10.97 -4.17
N LEU A 430 6.32 10.17 -3.07
CA LEU A 430 5.08 9.52 -2.65
C LEU A 430 4.18 10.53 -1.92
N SER A 431 4.68 11.05 -0.80
CA SER A 431 3.93 12.01 0.00
C SER A 431 4.86 13.08 0.60
N ALA A 432 4.27 14.20 1.05
CA ALA A 432 4.93 15.25 1.81
C ALA A 432 3.93 15.93 2.74
N GLY A 433 4.43 16.53 3.82
CA GLY A 433 3.64 17.33 4.76
C GLY A 433 4.20 18.72 4.95
N VAL A 434 3.33 19.70 5.24
CA VAL A 434 3.69 21.05 5.62
C VAL A 434 2.91 21.49 6.84
N TRP A 435 3.60 22.12 7.78
CA TRP A 435 3.05 22.62 9.02
C TRP A 435 3.30 24.14 9.10
N SER A 436 2.24 24.91 9.03
CA SER A 436 2.24 26.38 9.11
C SER A 436 0.81 26.89 9.36
N GLU A 437 0.63 27.93 10.17
CA GLU A 437 -0.66 28.62 10.31
C GLU A 437 -0.96 29.53 9.10
N ASN A 438 0.04 29.83 8.27
CA ASN A 438 -0.13 30.65 7.07
C ASN A 438 -0.57 29.80 5.87
N ILE A 439 -1.83 29.93 5.49
CA ILE A 439 -2.39 29.20 4.33
C ILE A 439 -1.65 29.47 3.02
N HIS A 440 -1.06 30.66 2.84
CA HIS A 440 -0.29 30.98 1.63
C HIS A 440 1.01 30.17 1.57
N THR A 441 1.70 29.99 2.70
CA THR A 441 2.85 29.10 2.82
C THR A 441 2.48 27.67 2.47
N CYS A 442 1.37 27.17 3.03
CA CYS A 442 0.87 25.82 2.75
C CYS A 442 0.52 25.59 1.28
N LEU A 443 -0.16 26.55 0.66
CA LEU A 443 -0.55 26.45 -0.76
C LEU A 443 0.65 26.58 -1.71
N ASP A 444 1.64 27.45 -1.40
CA ASP A 444 2.87 27.55 -2.19
C ASP A 444 3.66 26.25 -2.12
N PHE A 445 3.82 25.69 -0.92
CA PHE A 445 4.43 24.39 -0.72
C PHE A 445 3.72 23.29 -1.54
N ALA A 446 2.40 23.18 -1.41
CA ALA A 446 1.61 22.15 -2.10
C ALA A 446 1.72 22.25 -3.64
N ARG A 447 1.90 23.44 -4.19
CA ARG A 447 2.06 23.63 -5.64
C ARG A 447 3.46 23.30 -6.15
N ARG A 448 4.49 23.46 -5.32
CA ARG A 448 5.89 23.38 -5.73
C ARG A 448 6.57 22.07 -5.35
N VAL A 449 6.03 21.32 -4.37
CA VAL A 449 6.57 20.04 -3.97
C VAL A 449 6.08 18.92 -4.88
N GLN A 450 7.01 18.06 -5.28
CA GLN A 450 6.80 16.97 -6.24
C GLN A 450 6.47 15.66 -5.50
N ALA A 451 5.26 15.58 -4.95
CA ALA A 451 4.73 14.39 -4.29
C ALA A 451 3.27 14.16 -4.71
N GLY A 452 2.86 12.91 -4.72
CA GLY A 452 1.49 12.54 -5.13
C GLY A 452 0.43 12.91 -4.11
N THR A 453 0.79 12.91 -2.81
CA THR A 453 -0.09 13.34 -1.71
C THR A 453 0.60 14.42 -0.90
N ILE A 454 -0.08 15.55 -0.65
CA ILE A 454 0.39 16.62 0.22
C ILE A 454 -0.60 16.76 1.39
N TRP A 455 -0.08 16.63 2.61
CA TRP A 455 -0.82 16.92 3.84
C TRP A 455 -0.46 18.33 4.37
N THR A 456 -1.46 19.04 4.83
CA THR A 456 -1.30 20.39 5.40
C THR A 456 -1.85 20.37 6.81
N ASN A 457 -0.99 20.62 7.81
CA ASN A 457 -1.32 20.59 9.25
C ASN A 457 -1.97 19.28 9.71
N THR A 458 -1.64 18.20 9.04
CA THR A 458 -2.03 16.82 9.37
C THR A 458 -1.04 15.83 8.76
N TRP A 459 -1.14 14.54 9.11
CA TRP A 459 -0.30 13.47 8.55
C TRP A 459 -1.04 12.14 8.46
N MET A 460 -0.95 11.47 7.31
CA MET A 460 -1.58 10.17 6.99
C MET A 460 -3.11 10.16 7.00
N ASP A 461 -3.79 11.28 7.12
CA ASP A 461 -5.23 11.31 6.90
C ASP A 461 -5.53 10.93 5.45
N GLY A 462 -6.37 9.91 5.28
CA GLY A 462 -6.74 9.37 3.98
C GLY A 462 -8.23 9.06 3.92
N PHE A 463 -8.79 9.20 2.73
CA PHE A 463 -10.22 8.97 2.47
C PHE A 463 -10.35 8.15 1.19
N PRO A 464 -11.32 7.21 1.10
CA PRO A 464 -11.52 6.40 -0.11
C PRO A 464 -11.74 7.21 -1.38
N GLU A 465 -12.28 8.44 -1.25
CA GLU A 465 -12.54 9.38 -2.34
C GLU A 465 -11.28 10.07 -2.87
N MET A 466 -10.24 10.14 -2.05
CA MET A 466 -9.00 10.83 -2.40
C MET A 466 -7.99 9.85 -3.00
N THR A 467 -7.63 10.13 -4.23
CA THR A 467 -6.67 9.29 -4.97
C THR A 467 -5.29 9.29 -4.29
N PHE A 468 -4.70 8.11 -4.19
CA PHE A 468 -3.36 7.89 -3.66
C PHE A 468 -2.40 7.45 -4.77
N GLY A 469 -1.12 7.82 -4.66
CA GLY A 469 -0.05 7.34 -5.56
C GLY A 469 1.11 8.29 -5.68
N GLY A 470 2.26 7.72 -6.08
CA GLY A 470 3.53 8.43 -6.14
C GLY A 470 3.82 9.17 -7.44
N MET A 471 4.78 10.08 -7.35
CA MET A 471 5.52 10.69 -8.46
C MET A 471 6.95 10.16 -8.50
N LYS A 472 7.72 10.49 -9.52
CA LYS A 472 9.13 10.10 -9.67
C LYS A 472 9.31 8.57 -9.54
N GLN A 473 10.24 8.11 -8.68
CA GLN A 473 10.50 6.68 -8.47
C GLN A 473 9.62 6.05 -7.37
N SER A 474 8.67 6.78 -6.83
CA SER A 474 7.66 6.25 -5.91
C SER A 474 6.51 5.52 -6.61
N GLY A 475 6.44 5.59 -7.93
CA GLY A 475 5.48 4.80 -8.67
C GLY A 475 4.93 5.45 -9.93
N SER A 476 3.98 4.74 -10.54
CA SER A 476 3.21 5.19 -11.70
C SER A 476 1.79 4.64 -11.60
N GLY A 477 0.81 5.37 -12.14
CA GLY A 477 -0.61 5.08 -11.90
C GLY A 477 -1.11 5.67 -10.58
N ARG A 478 -2.35 5.33 -10.26
CA ARG A 478 -3.02 5.78 -9.03
C ARG A 478 -3.86 4.67 -8.43
N GLU A 479 -4.08 4.75 -7.12
CA GLU A 479 -4.95 3.86 -6.37
C GLU A 479 -6.08 4.65 -5.73
N ILE A 480 -7.16 3.97 -5.40
CA ILE A 480 -8.38 4.52 -4.80
C ILE A 480 -8.94 5.76 -5.52
N GLY A 481 -10.04 6.30 -5.05
CA GLY A 481 -10.68 7.40 -5.74
C GLY A 481 -11.15 7.07 -7.18
N PRO A 482 -11.70 8.04 -7.90
CA PRO A 482 -12.11 7.84 -9.29
C PRO A 482 -10.94 7.53 -10.23
N TYR A 483 -9.78 8.15 -10.01
CA TYR A 483 -8.59 7.92 -10.85
C TYR A 483 -7.98 6.53 -10.63
N GLY A 484 -8.10 5.97 -9.41
CA GLY A 484 -7.70 4.59 -9.16
C GLY A 484 -8.59 3.58 -9.89
N LEU A 485 -9.90 3.86 -10.00
CA LEU A 485 -10.80 3.05 -10.83
C LEU A 485 -10.42 3.12 -12.33
N ASP A 486 -10.05 4.31 -12.82
CA ASP A 486 -9.71 4.53 -14.22
C ASP A 486 -8.45 3.74 -14.65
N GLU A 487 -7.58 3.36 -13.72
CA GLU A 487 -6.44 2.47 -14.02
C GLU A 487 -6.88 1.10 -14.56
N PHE A 488 -8.03 0.58 -14.13
CA PHE A 488 -8.55 -0.72 -14.53
C PHE A 488 -9.44 -0.69 -15.77
N LEU A 489 -9.44 0.45 -16.48
CA LEU A 489 -10.30 0.69 -17.62
C LEU A 489 -9.51 0.99 -18.90
N GLU A 490 -10.08 0.58 -20.02
CA GLU A 490 -9.70 1.00 -21.37
C GLU A 490 -10.74 1.94 -21.96
N VAL A 491 -10.26 2.94 -22.69
CA VAL A 491 -11.11 3.94 -23.36
C VAL A 491 -11.29 3.56 -24.82
N LYS A 492 -12.56 3.41 -25.24
CA LYS A 492 -12.94 3.08 -26.62
C LYS A 492 -13.82 4.18 -27.22
N THR A 493 -13.40 4.75 -28.32
CA THR A 493 -14.20 5.75 -29.05
C THR A 493 -15.07 5.09 -30.11
N VAL A 494 -16.35 5.45 -30.12
CA VAL A 494 -17.32 5.04 -31.15
C VAL A 494 -17.81 6.27 -31.88
N ALA A 495 -17.48 6.40 -33.15
CA ALA A 495 -17.97 7.47 -34.02
C ALA A 495 -19.12 6.93 -34.87
N MET A 496 -20.30 7.48 -34.72
CA MET A 496 -21.50 7.04 -35.41
C MET A 496 -21.99 8.13 -36.37
N ARG A 497 -22.16 7.76 -37.65
CA ARG A 497 -22.89 8.59 -38.59
C ARG A 497 -24.39 8.35 -38.38
N VAL A 498 -25.12 9.38 -37.99
CA VAL A 498 -26.57 9.36 -37.78
C VAL A 498 -27.32 10.00 -38.95
N GLY A 499 -26.63 10.76 -39.81
CA GLY A 499 -27.16 11.31 -41.04
C GLY A 499 -27.25 10.27 -42.17
N ARG A 500 -28.12 10.54 -43.15
CA ARG A 500 -28.52 9.54 -44.18
C ARG A 500 -27.41 9.09 -45.12
N THR A 501 -26.47 9.96 -45.48
CA THR A 501 -25.44 9.63 -46.47
C THR A 501 -24.09 10.23 -46.14
N ARG A 502 -23.05 9.44 -46.37
CA ARG A 502 -21.67 9.93 -46.41
C ARG A 502 -21.35 10.43 -47.81
N ALA A 503 -20.72 11.59 -47.96
CA ALA A 503 -20.18 12.03 -49.24
C ALA A 503 -19.23 10.95 -49.80
N PRO A 504 -19.40 10.54 -51.07
CA PRO A 504 -18.54 9.52 -51.67
C PRO A 504 -17.10 10.04 -51.76
N TRP A 505 -16.14 9.26 -51.31
CA TRP A 505 -14.71 9.56 -51.47
C TRP A 505 -14.27 9.35 -52.93
N VAL A 506 -14.81 8.32 -53.59
CA VAL A 506 -14.58 8.07 -55.00
C VAL A 506 -15.64 8.84 -55.77
N LYS A 507 -15.24 9.85 -56.51
CA LYS A 507 -16.13 10.55 -57.45
C LYS A 507 -16.24 9.68 -58.72
N THR A 508 -17.37 8.99 -58.89
CA THR A 508 -17.70 8.37 -60.19
C THR A 508 -17.80 9.49 -61.21
N ARG A 509 -17.01 9.40 -62.28
CA ARG A 509 -17.05 10.30 -63.41
C ARG A 509 -18.38 10.17 -64.18
#